data_aa2b2331f2b1146d3057b3a61e9c7486
#
_entry.id   aa2b2331f2b1146d3057b3a61e9c7486
#
_cell.length_a   1.000
_cell.length_b   1.000
_cell.length_c   1.000
_cell.angle_alpha   90.00
_cell.angle_beta   90.00
_cell.angle_gamma   90.00
#
_symmetry.space_group_name_H-M   'P 1'
#
loop_
_entity.id
_entity.type
_entity.pdbx_description
1 polymer ?
#
loop_
_entity_poly.entity_id
_entity_poly.type
_entity_poly.pdbx_seq_one_letter_code
_entity_poly.pdbx_strand_id
1 'polypeptide(L)'
;ESAYFDDYAAKQGDPPVRSQQPTIEQLSCFKALVFILFKIYVDFAVFVQNGNRLLKRIKMSGQTIGPDGILRVFEIFGPPTIQDWVRCFRIFRVCCLIFDVVSAERLDRYQQKIEDYAHKYPNDWPLIYQAEARTRLEHAPRIRRRGISELKAATEDNKTHSFDPSRPWDWVFGQLTHKDEKDWWWEELE
;
A
#
# COMPACT_ATOMS: atom_id res chain seq x y z
N GLU A 1 -16.97 1.64 -16.61
CA GLU A 1 -16.68 0.54 -15.65
C GLU A 1 -16.31 -0.73 -16.40
N SER A 2 -17.15 -1.18 -17.33
CA SER A 2 -16.92 -2.43 -18.09
C SER A 2 -15.53 -2.48 -18.71
N ALA A 3 -15.10 -1.45 -19.44
CA ALA A 3 -13.82 -1.43 -20.14
C ALA A 3 -12.60 -1.65 -19.22
N TYR A 4 -12.62 -1.15 -18.00
CA TYR A 4 -11.52 -1.39 -17.04
C TYR A 4 -11.46 -2.84 -16.56
N PHE A 5 -12.63 -3.47 -16.40
CA PHE A 5 -12.69 -4.87 -15.96
C PHE A 5 -12.42 -5.83 -17.11
N ASP A 6 -12.76 -5.46 -18.33
CA ASP A 6 -12.41 -6.21 -19.53
C ASP A 6 -10.88 -6.19 -19.75
N ASP A 7 -10.24 -5.04 -19.59
CA ASP A 7 -8.78 -4.90 -19.60
C ASP A 7 -8.09 -5.71 -18.49
N TYR A 8 -8.66 -5.69 -17.29
CA TYR A 8 -8.18 -6.50 -16.17
C TYR A 8 -8.28 -7.99 -16.49
N ALA A 9 -9.44 -8.45 -16.98
CA ALA A 9 -9.66 -9.85 -17.35
C ALA A 9 -8.71 -10.30 -18.45
N ALA A 10 -8.44 -9.46 -19.44
CA ALA A 10 -7.48 -9.76 -20.50
C ALA A 10 -6.04 -9.98 -19.96
N LYS A 11 -5.66 -9.28 -18.88
CA LYS A 11 -4.32 -9.40 -18.27
C LYS A 11 -4.23 -10.49 -17.20
N GLN A 12 -5.29 -10.74 -16.45
CA GLN A 12 -5.30 -11.64 -15.29
C GLN A 12 -6.02 -12.97 -15.55
N GLY A 13 -6.69 -13.14 -16.70
CA GLY A 13 -7.45 -14.32 -17.07
C GLY A 13 -8.93 -14.23 -16.72
N ASP A 14 -9.28 -13.66 -15.56
CA ASP A 14 -10.65 -13.55 -15.07
C ASP A 14 -10.95 -12.13 -14.58
N PRO A 15 -12.21 -11.66 -14.65
CA PRO A 15 -12.59 -10.37 -14.06
C PRO A 15 -12.42 -10.37 -12.55
N PRO A 16 -12.23 -9.20 -11.92
CA PRO A 16 -12.07 -9.14 -10.47
C PRO A 16 -13.35 -9.59 -9.77
N VAL A 17 -13.20 -10.33 -8.67
CA VAL A 17 -14.33 -10.76 -7.84
C VAL A 17 -15.16 -9.56 -7.41
N ARG A 18 -16.48 -9.66 -7.47
CA ARG A 18 -17.42 -8.54 -7.22
C ARG A 18 -17.14 -7.76 -5.92
N SER A 19 -16.73 -8.45 -4.85
CA SER A 19 -16.38 -7.82 -3.57
C SER A 19 -15.07 -7.04 -3.60
N GLN A 20 -14.27 -7.18 -4.66
CA GLN A 20 -12.97 -6.53 -4.86
C GLN A 20 -13.00 -5.53 -6.01
N GLN A 21 -14.15 -5.38 -6.67
CA GLN A 21 -14.29 -4.42 -7.77
C GLN A 21 -14.30 -2.99 -7.20
N PRO A 22 -13.35 -2.13 -7.63
CA PRO A 22 -13.38 -0.72 -7.27
C PRO A 22 -14.52 0.01 -7.94
N THR A 23 -15.07 1.01 -7.28
CA THR A 23 -16.03 1.94 -7.89
C THR A 23 -15.31 2.94 -8.79
N ILE A 24 -16.06 3.66 -9.64
CA ILE A 24 -15.52 4.73 -10.49
C ILE A 24 -14.83 5.82 -9.66
N GLU A 25 -15.40 6.18 -8.52
CA GLU A 25 -14.82 7.18 -7.61
C GLU A 25 -13.50 6.68 -7.01
N GLN A 26 -13.42 5.41 -6.64
CA GLN A 26 -12.19 4.79 -6.13
C GLN A 26 -11.11 4.74 -7.23
N LEU A 27 -11.45 4.37 -8.45
CA LEU A 27 -10.54 4.39 -9.59
C LEU A 27 -10.06 5.81 -9.91
N SER A 28 -10.96 6.78 -9.89
CA SER A 28 -10.63 8.19 -10.15
C SER A 28 -9.72 8.77 -9.08
N CYS A 29 -9.99 8.49 -7.81
CA CYS A 29 -9.16 8.89 -6.67
C CYS A 29 -7.78 8.26 -6.77
N PHE A 30 -7.70 6.96 -7.01
CA PHE A 30 -6.45 6.23 -7.17
C PHE A 30 -5.62 6.81 -8.33
N LYS A 31 -6.23 7.00 -9.49
CA LYS A 31 -5.56 7.57 -10.68
C LYS A 31 -4.99 8.97 -10.40
N ALA A 32 -5.77 9.83 -9.74
CA ALA A 32 -5.32 11.17 -9.37
C ALA A 32 -4.10 11.13 -8.42
N LEU A 33 -4.14 10.29 -7.39
CA LEU A 33 -3.05 10.16 -6.42
C LEU A 33 -1.78 9.61 -7.07
N VAL A 34 -1.89 8.53 -7.83
CA VAL A 34 -0.72 7.82 -8.36
C VAL A 34 -0.08 8.55 -9.54
N PHE A 35 -0.88 9.07 -10.48
CA PHE A 35 -0.35 9.64 -11.73
C PHE A 35 -0.21 11.16 -11.72
N ILE A 36 -1.04 11.87 -10.96
CA ILE A 36 -0.96 13.35 -10.88
C ILE A 36 -0.09 13.77 -9.70
N LEU A 37 -0.32 13.19 -8.52
CA LEU A 37 0.40 13.55 -7.30
C LEU A 37 1.64 12.68 -7.05
N PHE A 38 1.88 11.65 -7.85
CA PHE A 38 2.98 10.69 -7.71
C PHE A 38 3.06 10.08 -6.30
N LYS A 39 1.91 9.73 -5.70
CA LYS A 39 1.78 9.12 -4.38
C LYS A 39 1.16 7.74 -4.50
N ILE A 40 1.81 6.74 -3.92
CA ILE A 40 1.23 5.40 -3.80
C ILE A 40 0.38 5.24 -2.53
N TYR A 41 0.45 6.19 -1.63
CA TYR A 41 -0.40 6.22 -0.45
C TYR A 41 -1.82 6.62 -0.84
N VAL A 42 -2.75 5.72 -0.58
CA VAL A 42 -4.19 5.97 -0.59
C VAL A 42 -4.71 5.59 0.78
N ASP A 43 -5.44 6.50 1.43
CA ASP A 43 -6.11 6.18 2.69
C ASP A 43 -7.11 5.03 2.45
N PHE A 44 -6.96 3.94 3.16
CA PHE A 44 -7.81 2.76 2.98
C PHE A 44 -9.27 2.99 3.36
N ALA A 45 -9.60 4.08 4.04
CA ALA A 45 -10.96 4.53 4.18
C ALA A 45 -11.68 4.74 2.83
N VAL A 46 -10.93 5.04 1.76
CA VAL A 46 -11.44 5.16 0.39
C VAL A 46 -11.89 3.80 -0.16
N PHE A 47 -11.26 2.70 0.25
CA PHE A 47 -11.50 1.36 -0.27
C PHE A 47 -12.49 0.53 0.56
N VAL A 48 -13.24 1.14 1.47
CA VAL A 48 -14.32 0.45 2.19
C VAL A 48 -15.43 0.06 1.23
N GLN A 49 -15.93 -1.16 1.34
CA GLN A 49 -17.08 -1.64 0.54
C GLN A 49 -18.27 -0.66 0.64
N ASN A 50 -18.88 -0.36 -0.49
CA ASN A 50 -19.96 0.62 -0.69
C ASN A 50 -19.47 2.07 -0.71
N GLY A 51 -18.71 2.41 -1.76
CA GLY A 51 -18.03 3.66 -2.09
C GLY A 51 -18.70 5.02 -1.83
N ASN A 52 -19.98 5.07 -1.52
CA ASN A 52 -20.69 6.28 -1.06
C ASN A 52 -20.27 6.75 0.34
N ARG A 53 -19.21 6.17 0.90
CA ARG A 53 -18.78 6.40 2.29
C ARG A 53 -17.38 7.00 2.39
N LEU A 54 -16.90 7.70 1.38
CA LEU A 54 -15.69 8.52 1.43
C LEU A 54 -15.64 9.49 2.64
N LEU A 55 -16.78 9.73 3.26
CA LEU A 55 -16.93 10.60 4.43
C LEU A 55 -16.89 9.86 5.77
N LYS A 56 -17.00 8.54 5.82
CA LYS A 56 -16.89 7.78 7.07
C LYS A 56 -15.46 7.29 7.27
N ARG A 57 -14.69 8.05 8.04
CA ARG A 57 -13.39 7.58 8.53
C ARG A 57 -13.60 6.42 9.50
N ILE A 58 -13.00 5.28 9.21
CA ILE A 58 -12.94 4.15 10.13
C ILE A 58 -11.95 4.53 11.24
N LYS A 59 -12.36 4.34 12.48
CA LYS A 59 -11.56 4.66 13.67
C LYS A 59 -11.22 3.38 14.42
N MET A 60 -10.04 3.34 15.02
CA MET A 60 -9.64 2.35 16.00
C MET A 60 -8.95 3.05 17.17
N SER A 61 -8.99 2.45 18.35
CA SER A 61 -8.28 2.97 19.51
C SER A 61 -6.92 2.30 19.62
N GLY A 62 -5.87 3.10 19.73
CA GLY A 62 -4.54 2.68 20.06
C GLY A 62 -4.16 3.13 21.48
N GLN A 63 -3.18 2.47 22.08
CA GLN A 63 -2.62 2.85 23.38
C GLN A 63 -1.13 3.12 23.22
N THR A 64 -0.65 4.17 23.85
CA THR A 64 0.78 4.50 23.90
C THR A 64 1.17 4.89 25.31
N ILE A 65 2.40 4.62 25.68
CA ILE A 65 2.99 5.09 26.95
C ILE A 65 3.74 6.37 26.62
N GLY A 66 3.33 7.47 27.23
CA GLY A 66 4.04 8.74 27.10
C GLY A 66 5.41 8.72 27.78
N PRO A 67 6.28 9.74 27.53
CA PRO A 67 7.57 9.87 28.20
C PRO A 67 7.47 9.95 29.73
N ASP A 68 6.29 10.30 30.23
CA ASP A 68 5.91 10.37 31.66
C ASP A 68 5.45 9.00 32.22
N GLY A 69 5.49 7.94 31.44
CA GLY A 69 5.04 6.60 31.84
C GLY A 69 3.50 6.44 31.88
N ILE A 70 2.74 7.47 31.48
CA ILE A 70 1.29 7.43 31.52
C ILE A 70 0.74 6.79 30.24
N LEU A 71 -0.16 5.81 30.43
CA LEU A 71 -0.89 5.18 29.33
C LEU A 71 -1.91 6.18 28.75
N ARG A 72 -1.77 6.48 27.46
CA ARG A 72 -2.68 7.37 26.74
C ARG A 72 -3.40 6.59 25.65
N VAL A 73 -4.70 6.80 25.57
CA VAL A 73 -5.54 6.29 24.49
C VAL A 73 -5.63 7.36 23.40
N PHE A 74 -5.41 6.96 22.16
CA PHE A 74 -5.55 7.83 21.00
C PHE A 74 -6.38 7.15 19.90
N GLU A 75 -7.05 7.95 19.08
CA GLU A 75 -7.80 7.45 17.93
C GLU A 75 -6.92 7.41 16.69
N ILE A 76 -6.93 6.27 16.01
CA ILE A 76 -6.28 6.07 14.72
C ILE A 76 -7.37 5.92 13.67
N PHE A 77 -7.20 6.60 12.54
CA PHE A 77 -8.07 6.40 11.40
C PHE A 77 -7.51 5.29 10.51
N GLY A 78 -8.31 4.26 10.25
CA GLY A 78 -7.92 3.14 9.39
C GLY A 78 -8.73 1.88 9.67
N PRO A 79 -8.48 0.81 8.92
CA PRO A 79 -9.16 -0.48 9.10
C PRO A 79 -8.90 -1.02 10.51
N PRO A 80 -9.96 -1.31 11.29
CA PRO A 80 -9.84 -1.68 12.70
C PRO A 80 -9.25 -3.07 12.92
N THR A 81 -9.27 -3.92 11.89
CA THR A 81 -8.74 -5.29 11.94
C THR A 81 -7.91 -5.59 10.69
N ILE A 82 -7.06 -6.62 10.80
CA ILE A 82 -6.30 -7.14 9.63
C ILE A 82 -7.25 -7.57 8.51
N GLN A 83 -8.39 -8.18 8.83
CA GLN A 83 -9.39 -8.62 7.85
C GLN A 83 -9.99 -7.44 7.08
N ASP A 84 -10.27 -6.33 7.77
CA ASP A 84 -10.74 -5.11 7.12
C ASP A 84 -9.65 -4.49 6.25
N TRP A 85 -8.39 -4.51 6.70
CA TRP A 85 -7.25 -4.07 5.90
C TRP A 85 -7.09 -4.93 4.64
N VAL A 86 -7.17 -6.25 4.75
CA VAL A 86 -7.08 -7.16 3.60
C VAL A 86 -8.19 -6.87 2.59
N ARG A 87 -9.41 -6.60 3.04
CA ARG A 87 -10.52 -6.22 2.13
C ARG A 87 -10.21 -4.94 1.36
N CYS A 88 -9.73 -3.91 2.06
CA CYS A 88 -9.34 -2.64 1.44
C CYS A 88 -8.15 -2.83 0.49
N PHE A 89 -7.14 -3.60 0.92
CA PHE A 89 -5.93 -3.86 0.13
C PHE A 89 -6.26 -4.61 -1.17
N ARG A 90 -7.20 -5.55 -1.16
CA ARG A 90 -7.61 -6.25 -2.38
C ARG A 90 -8.24 -5.33 -3.42
N ILE A 91 -9.03 -4.34 -2.99
CA ILE A 91 -9.56 -3.32 -3.91
C ILE A 91 -8.42 -2.42 -4.43
N PHE A 92 -7.51 -1.99 -3.55
CA PHE A 92 -6.29 -1.28 -3.95
C PHE A 92 -5.46 -2.07 -4.95
N ARG A 93 -5.29 -3.38 -4.71
CA ARG A 93 -4.60 -4.31 -5.62
C ARG A 93 -5.23 -4.32 -7.02
N VAL A 94 -6.55 -4.40 -7.11
CA VAL A 94 -7.26 -4.36 -8.39
C VAL A 94 -7.02 -3.02 -9.10
N CYS A 95 -7.04 -1.90 -8.39
CA CYS A 95 -6.68 -0.59 -8.97
C CYS A 95 -5.25 -0.59 -9.53
N CYS A 96 -4.28 -1.12 -8.77
CA CYS A 96 -2.88 -1.23 -9.23
C CYS A 96 -2.74 -2.05 -10.51
N LEU A 97 -3.49 -3.15 -10.62
CA LEU A 97 -3.44 -4.04 -11.78
C LEU A 97 -4.16 -3.46 -13.02
N ILE A 98 -5.31 -2.79 -12.81
CA ILE A 98 -6.02 -2.09 -13.90
C ILE A 98 -5.09 -1.06 -14.56
N PHE A 99 -4.40 -0.27 -13.75
CA PHE A 99 -3.53 0.80 -14.23
C PHE A 99 -2.07 0.38 -14.47
N ASP A 100 -1.76 -0.90 -14.32
CA ASP A 100 -0.40 -1.46 -14.50
C ASP A 100 0.69 -0.76 -13.65
N VAL A 101 0.34 -0.39 -12.43
CA VAL A 101 1.20 0.37 -11.51
C VAL A 101 2.21 -0.54 -10.79
N VAL A 102 1.73 -1.70 -10.31
CA VAL A 102 2.52 -2.71 -9.58
C VAL A 102 2.08 -4.09 -10.04
N SER A 103 3.01 -5.03 -10.16
CA SER A 103 2.74 -6.43 -10.52
C SER A 103 2.00 -7.18 -9.42
N ALA A 104 1.18 -8.15 -9.81
CA ALA A 104 0.39 -8.97 -8.89
C ALA A 104 1.28 -9.64 -7.83
N GLU A 105 2.39 -10.25 -8.27
CA GLU A 105 3.32 -10.96 -7.39
C GLU A 105 3.89 -10.07 -6.27
N ARG A 106 4.26 -8.83 -6.58
CA ARG A 106 4.80 -7.89 -5.59
C ARG A 106 3.74 -7.42 -4.60
N LEU A 107 2.52 -7.21 -5.07
CA LEU A 107 1.39 -6.87 -4.21
C LEU A 107 1.03 -8.03 -3.29
N ASP A 108 1.02 -9.25 -3.80
CA ASP A 108 0.72 -10.45 -3.01
C ASP A 108 1.78 -10.70 -1.93
N ARG A 109 3.07 -10.52 -2.26
CA ARG A 109 4.16 -10.56 -1.27
C ARG A 109 4.02 -9.49 -0.20
N TYR A 110 3.62 -8.27 -0.59
CA TYR A 110 3.40 -7.18 0.36
C TYR A 110 2.24 -7.50 1.30
N GLN A 111 1.10 -7.97 0.77
CA GLN A 111 -0.03 -8.42 1.57
C GLN A 111 0.40 -9.51 2.56
N GLN A 112 1.09 -10.55 2.09
CA GLN A 112 1.57 -11.64 2.93
C GLN A 112 2.45 -11.14 4.07
N LYS A 113 3.37 -10.22 3.80
CA LYS A 113 4.24 -9.62 4.83
C LYS A 113 3.41 -8.97 5.96
N ILE A 114 2.36 -8.22 5.62
CA ILE A 114 1.50 -7.57 6.62
C ILE A 114 0.68 -8.60 7.41
N GLU A 115 0.15 -9.62 6.72
CA GLU A 115 -0.59 -10.73 7.38
C GLU A 115 0.31 -11.51 8.34
N ASP A 116 1.57 -11.77 7.97
CA ASP A 116 2.56 -12.45 8.82
C ASP A 116 2.84 -11.63 10.10
N TYR A 117 3.00 -10.30 10.01
CA TYR A 117 3.14 -9.45 11.17
C TYR A 117 1.89 -9.45 12.06
N ALA A 118 0.71 -9.33 11.47
CA ALA A 118 -0.54 -9.36 12.23
C ALA A 118 -0.76 -10.72 12.92
N HIS A 119 -0.32 -11.80 12.30
CA HIS A 119 -0.38 -13.14 12.91
C HIS A 119 0.64 -13.29 14.05
N LYS A 120 1.84 -12.76 13.88
CA LYS A 120 2.90 -12.81 14.89
C LYS A 120 2.59 -11.95 16.12
N TYR A 121 1.88 -10.83 15.91
CA TYR A 121 1.52 -9.85 16.94
C TYR A 121 0.02 -9.55 16.90
N PRO A 122 -0.84 -10.49 17.33
CA PRO A 122 -2.28 -10.41 17.12
C PRO A 122 -2.97 -9.29 17.89
N ASN A 123 -2.34 -8.75 18.94
CA ASN A 123 -2.89 -7.68 19.78
C ASN A 123 -2.40 -6.28 19.36
N ASP A 124 -1.45 -6.19 18.43
CA ASP A 124 -0.74 -4.94 18.10
C ASP A 124 -1.14 -4.39 16.73
N TRP A 125 -2.31 -4.80 16.21
CA TRP A 125 -2.79 -4.36 14.92
C TRP A 125 -2.75 -2.84 14.71
N PRO A 126 -3.14 -1.98 15.66
CA PRO A 126 -3.05 -0.53 15.49
C PRO A 126 -1.63 -0.03 15.19
N LEU A 127 -0.61 -0.62 15.83
CA LEU A 127 0.80 -0.29 15.59
C LEU A 127 1.27 -0.79 14.23
N ILE A 128 0.92 -2.04 13.87
CA ILE A 128 1.24 -2.62 12.56
C ILE A 128 0.63 -1.77 11.45
N TYR A 129 -0.63 -1.36 11.60
CA TYR A 129 -1.30 -0.51 10.61
C TYR A 129 -0.64 0.87 10.50
N GLN A 130 -0.23 1.49 11.61
CA GLN A 130 0.50 2.77 11.56
C GLN A 130 1.82 2.63 10.80
N ALA A 131 2.60 1.59 11.08
CA ALA A 131 3.83 1.30 10.36
C ALA A 131 3.56 1.05 8.87
N GLU A 132 2.53 0.28 8.54
CA GLU A 132 2.09 0.03 7.16
C GLU A 132 1.71 1.33 6.43
N ALA A 133 0.90 2.17 7.05
CA ALA A 133 0.48 3.45 6.48
C ALA A 133 1.67 4.40 6.27
N ARG A 134 2.60 4.48 7.24
CA ARG A 134 3.84 5.25 7.12
C ARG A 134 4.74 4.71 6.02
N THR A 135 4.77 3.40 5.81
CA THR A 135 5.49 2.79 4.68
C THR A 135 5.05 3.38 3.36
N ARG A 136 3.77 3.32 3.08
CA ARG A 136 3.23 3.83 1.82
C ARG A 136 3.32 5.35 1.72
N LEU A 137 3.17 6.07 2.84
CA LEU A 137 3.18 7.53 2.88
C LEU A 137 4.59 8.13 2.80
N GLU A 138 5.55 7.57 3.53
CA GLU A 138 6.86 8.16 3.75
C GLU A 138 8.00 7.37 3.09
N HIS A 139 8.06 6.05 3.30
CA HIS A 139 9.18 5.23 2.85
C HIS A 139 9.11 4.92 1.36
N ALA A 140 7.96 4.57 0.85
CA ALA A 140 7.79 4.30 -0.58
C ALA A 140 8.25 5.49 -1.46
N PRO A 141 7.90 6.75 -1.16
CA PRO A 141 8.47 7.91 -1.87
C PRO A 141 9.99 8.07 -1.71
N ARG A 142 10.56 7.71 -0.56
CA ARG A 142 12.02 7.75 -0.36
C ARG A 142 12.74 6.71 -1.23
N ILE A 143 12.22 5.48 -1.22
CA ILE A 143 12.74 4.38 -2.06
C ILE A 143 12.65 4.78 -3.54
N ARG A 144 11.54 5.35 -3.99
CA ARG A 144 11.41 5.86 -5.36
C ARG A 144 12.48 6.89 -5.72
N ARG A 145 12.74 7.87 -4.84
CA ARG A 145 13.80 8.87 -5.07
C ARG A 145 15.18 8.23 -5.14
N ARG A 146 15.45 7.24 -4.27
CA ARG A 146 16.68 6.44 -4.31
C ARG A 146 16.84 5.76 -5.67
N GLY A 147 15.80 5.08 -6.17
CA GLY A 147 15.84 4.41 -7.48
C GLY A 147 16.13 5.37 -8.64
N ILE A 148 15.56 6.58 -8.62
CA ILE A 148 15.86 7.62 -9.63
C ILE A 148 17.34 8.02 -9.57
N SER A 149 17.89 8.23 -8.38
CA SER A 149 19.30 8.61 -8.20
C SER A 149 20.25 7.49 -8.63
N GLU A 150 19.94 6.24 -8.26
CA GLU A 150 20.73 5.07 -8.64
C GLU A 150 20.71 4.83 -10.15
N LEU A 151 19.55 4.98 -10.79
CA LEU A 151 19.46 4.90 -12.26
C LEU A 151 20.31 5.96 -12.94
N LYS A 152 20.26 7.20 -12.44
CA LYS A 152 21.09 8.30 -13.00
C LYS A 152 22.58 7.97 -12.89
N ALA A 153 23.05 7.56 -11.72
CA ALA A 153 24.45 7.18 -11.51
C ALA A 153 24.85 5.98 -12.40
N ALA A 154 23.98 4.96 -12.50
CA ALA A 154 24.24 3.82 -13.38
C ALA A 154 24.35 4.23 -14.86
N THR A 155 23.51 5.17 -15.31
CA THR A 155 23.55 5.67 -16.68
C THR A 155 24.84 6.44 -16.95
N GLU A 156 25.31 7.26 -15.99
CA GLU A 156 26.59 7.99 -16.09
C GLU A 156 27.79 7.01 -16.16
N ASP A 157 27.69 5.89 -15.44
CA ASP A 157 28.71 4.81 -15.44
C ASP A 157 28.56 3.81 -16.59
N ASN A 158 27.62 3.97 -17.51
CA ASN A 158 27.24 2.99 -18.54
C ASN A 158 26.88 1.61 -17.97
N LYS A 159 26.25 1.56 -16.82
CA LYS A 159 25.72 0.36 -16.16
C LYS A 159 24.21 0.25 -16.33
N THR A 160 23.68 -0.98 -16.27
CA THR A 160 22.24 -1.23 -16.24
C THR A 160 21.71 -1.12 -14.82
N HIS A 161 20.49 -0.61 -14.66
CA HIS A 161 19.77 -0.57 -13.39
C HIS A 161 18.34 -1.08 -13.57
N SER A 162 17.80 -1.73 -12.55
CA SER A 162 16.47 -2.35 -12.60
C SER A 162 15.30 -1.39 -12.37
N PHE A 163 15.57 -0.14 -12.00
CA PHE A 163 14.52 0.86 -11.80
C PHE A 163 13.95 1.29 -13.15
N ASP A 164 12.64 1.15 -13.31
CA ASP A 164 11.90 1.62 -14.49
C ASP A 164 11.14 2.91 -14.16
N PRO A 165 11.51 4.06 -14.76
CA PRO A 165 10.81 5.33 -14.53
C PRO A 165 9.35 5.33 -14.98
N SER A 166 8.95 4.45 -15.90
CA SER A 166 7.57 4.32 -16.36
C SER A 166 6.69 3.56 -15.34
N ARG A 167 7.31 2.69 -14.53
CA ARG A 167 6.65 1.88 -13.49
C ARG A 167 7.40 1.96 -12.15
N PRO A 168 7.60 3.16 -11.61
CA PRO A 168 8.47 3.36 -10.45
C PRO A 168 7.97 2.63 -9.20
N TRP A 169 6.65 2.50 -9.04
CA TRP A 169 6.05 1.85 -7.89
C TRP A 169 6.20 0.34 -7.91
N ASP A 170 6.30 -0.27 -9.08
CA ASP A 170 6.59 -1.69 -9.20
C ASP A 170 7.94 -2.01 -8.58
N TRP A 171 8.98 -1.27 -8.95
CA TRP A 171 10.30 -1.41 -8.35
C TRP A 171 10.28 -1.15 -6.83
N VAL A 172 9.59 -0.10 -6.38
CA VAL A 172 9.45 0.24 -4.95
C VAL A 172 8.84 -0.91 -4.15
N PHE A 173 7.75 -1.52 -4.61
CA PHE A 173 7.15 -2.67 -3.94
C PHE A 173 8.09 -3.89 -3.93
N GLY A 174 8.90 -4.05 -4.97
CA GLY A 174 9.97 -5.04 -4.99
C GLY A 174 10.98 -4.81 -3.87
N GLN A 175 11.40 -3.57 -3.64
CA GLN A 175 12.33 -3.21 -2.56
C GLN A 175 11.68 -3.41 -1.17
N LEU A 176 10.44 -2.98 -0.97
CA LEU A 176 9.70 -3.13 0.30
C LEU A 176 9.52 -4.59 0.74
N THR A 177 9.59 -5.52 -0.19
CA THR A 177 9.39 -6.96 0.08
C THR A 177 10.68 -7.78 -0.05
N HIS A 178 11.82 -7.15 -0.32
CA HIS A 178 13.11 -7.84 -0.43
C HIS A 178 13.57 -8.36 0.93
N LYS A 179 14.13 -9.57 0.96
CA LYS A 179 14.53 -10.25 2.20
C LYS A 179 15.72 -9.57 2.92
N ASP A 180 16.56 -8.87 2.16
CA ASP A 180 17.78 -8.24 2.67
C ASP A 180 17.59 -6.79 3.08
N GLU A 181 16.47 -6.18 2.79
CA GLU A 181 16.15 -4.88 3.33
C GLU A 181 15.81 -5.08 4.81
N LYS A 182 16.66 -4.51 5.69
CA LYS A 182 16.39 -4.46 7.12
C LYS A 182 14.92 -4.12 7.31
N ASP A 183 14.25 -4.91 8.13
CA ASP A 183 12.85 -4.67 8.46
C ASP A 183 12.77 -3.38 9.27
N TRP A 184 12.94 -2.23 8.57
CA TRP A 184 12.77 -0.90 9.17
C TRP A 184 11.40 -0.72 9.85
N TRP A 185 10.44 -1.59 9.55
CA TRP A 185 9.21 -1.81 10.30
C TRP A 185 9.47 -2.08 11.78
N TRP A 186 10.53 -2.80 12.10
CA TRP A 186 10.93 -3.06 13.47
C TRP A 186 11.47 -1.81 14.17
N GLU A 187 12.25 -1.02 13.47
CA GLU A 187 12.80 0.23 14.02
C GLU A 187 11.70 1.25 14.37
N GLU A 188 10.49 1.06 13.83
CA GLU A 188 9.31 1.88 14.13
C GLU A 188 8.42 1.25 15.23
N LEU A 189 8.60 -0.04 15.53
CA LEU A 189 7.82 -0.77 16.50
C LEU A 189 8.58 -1.00 17.81
N GLU A 190 9.91 -0.83 17.82
CA GLU A 190 10.76 -0.79 19.01
C GLU A 190 10.86 0.63 19.59
#